data_5a3c4edbc86713be0285dd006215e5a6
#
_entry.id   5a3c4edbc86713be0285dd006215e5a6
#
_cell.length_a   1.000
_cell.length_b   1.000
_cell.length_c   1.000
_cell.angle_alpha   90.00
_cell.angle_beta   90.00
_cell.angle_gamma   90.00
#
_symmetry.space_group_name_H-M   'P 1'
#
loop_
_entity.id
_entity.type
_entity.pdbx_description
1 polymer ?
#
loop_
_entity_poly.entity_id
_entity_poly.type
_entity_poly.pdbx_seq_one_letter_code
_entity_poly.pdbx_strand_id
1 'polypeptide(L)' 'ASDVYKRQAQGRTAQVLLETPLSSTLFTGYTKQYLPVVVNAPGHKSGEIVTVTLGEWDGKRCRAQAQ' A
#
# COMPACT_ATOMS: atom_id res chain seq x y z
N ALA A 1 16.19 2.15 11.92
CA ALA A 1 15.29 3.30 11.78
C ALA A 1 14.14 3.00 10.82
N SER A 2 14.45 2.52 9.61
CA SER A 2 13.38 2.26 8.63
C SER A 2 12.45 1.12 9.06
N ASP A 3 12.98 0.09 9.72
CA ASP A 3 12.16 -1.02 10.19
C ASP A 3 11.21 -0.58 11.29
N VAL A 4 11.65 0.31 12.18
CA VAL A 4 10.80 0.85 13.23
C VAL A 4 9.68 1.68 12.61
N TYR A 5 10.00 2.52 11.64
CA TYR A 5 9.01 3.30 10.92
C TYR A 5 7.97 2.41 10.23
N LYS A 6 8.41 1.35 9.57
CA LYS A 6 7.52 0.44 8.85
C LYS A 6 6.57 -0.29 9.79
N ARG A 7 7.06 -0.69 10.96
CA ARG A 7 6.21 -1.30 11.98
C ARG A 7 5.19 -0.31 12.52
N GLN A 8 5.59 0.93 12.71
CA GLN A 8 4.70 1.96 13.23
C GLN A 8 3.61 2.34 12.22
N ALA A 9 3.82 2.09 10.94
CA ALA A 9 2.83 2.36 9.91
C ALA A 9 1.65 1.40 9.96
N GLN A 10 1.83 0.22 10.52
CA GLN A 10 0.80 -0.82 10.56
C GLN A 10 -0.45 -0.30 11.29
N GLY A 11 -1.61 -0.48 10.66
CA GLY A 11 -2.89 -0.04 11.19
C GLY A 11 -3.25 1.41 10.85
N ARG A 12 -2.31 2.18 10.31
CA ARG A 12 -2.57 3.56 9.91
C ARG A 12 -3.15 3.63 8.52
N THR A 13 -3.81 4.74 8.23
CA THR A 13 -4.30 5.01 6.88
C THR A 13 -3.29 5.85 6.10
N ALA A 14 -3.30 5.67 4.78
CA ALA A 14 -2.44 6.44 3.87
C ALA A 14 -3.10 6.52 2.51
N GLN A 15 -2.67 7.50 1.71
CA GLN A 15 -3.08 7.57 0.31
C GLN A 15 -1.97 6.99 -0.55
N VAL A 16 -2.36 6.17 -1.52
CA VAL A 16 -1.45 5.46 -2.40
C VAL A 16 -1.90 5.63 -3.84
N LEU A 17 -0.96 5.96 -4.72
CA LEU A 17 -1.19 5.92 -6.15
C LEU A 17 -0.97 4.47 -6.61
N LEU A 18 -2.00 3.86 -7.17
CA LEU A 18 -1.91 2.51 -7.71
C LEU A 18 -1.10 2.56 -9.01
N GLU A 19 0.00 1.82 -9.07
CA GLU A 19 0.91 1.87 -10.21
C GLU A 19 0.82 0.62 -11.06
N THR A 20 1.42 -0.49 -10.62
CA THR A 20 1.51 -1.70 -11.43
C THR A 20 0.51 -2.74 -10.92
N PRO A 21 -0.39 -3.21 -11.76
CA PRO A 21 -1.31 -4.28 -11.36
C PRO A 21 -0.55 -5.61 -11.28
N LEU A 22 -0.74 -6.33 -10.17
CA LEU A 22 -0.21 -7.68 -9.99
C LEU A 22 -1.27 -8.73 -10.31
N SER A 23 -2.53 -8.36 -10.15
CA SER A 23 -3.68 -9.21 -10.50
C SER A 23 -4.88 -8.30 -10.71
N SER A 24 -6.07 -8.88 -10.83
CA SER A 24 -7.31 -8.09 -11.02
C SER A 24 -7.62 -7.21 -9.80
N THR A 25 -7.05 -7.51 -8.62
CA THR A 25 -7.36 -6.78 -7.39
C THR A 25 -6.12 -6.22 -6.70
N LEU A 26 -4.93 -6.71 -7.03
CA LEU A 26 -3.69 -6.31 -6.34
C LEU A 26 -2.89 -5.35 -7.20
N PHE A 27 -2.36 -4.32 -6.54
CA PHE A 27 -1.55 -3.29 -7.20
C PHE A 27 -0.34 -2.97 -6.33
N THR A 28 0.76 -2.60 -6.96
CA THR A 28 1.89 -2.01 -6.26
C THR A 28 1.77 -0.50 -6.27
N GLY A 29 2.37 0.15 -5.28
CA GLY A 29 2.41 1.60 -5.22
C GLY A 29 3.29 2.06 -4.08
N TYR A 30 3.26 3.37 -3.84
CA TYR A 30 4.04 4.00 -2.78
C TYR A 30 3.17 4.99 -2.04
N THR A 31 3.39 5.10 -0.72
CA THR A 31 2.80 6.18 0.06
C THR A 31 3.55 7.49 -0.21
N LYS A 32 3.08 8.60 0.37
CA LYS A 32 3.76 9.89 0.24
C LYS A 32 5.17 9.87 0.81
N GLN A 33 5.44 9.01 1.78
CA GLN A 33 6.77 8.85 2.37
C GLN A 33 7.60 7.80 1.64
N TYR A 34 7.16 7.37 0.45
CA TYR A 34 7.83 6.36 -0.35
C TYR A 34 7.91 4.99 0.30
N LEU A 35 6.98 4.68 1.20
CA LEU A 35 6.85 3.34 1.71
C LEU A 35 6.27 2.46 0.60
N PRO A 36 6.97 1.41 0.16
CA PRO A 36 6.44 0.53 -0.88
C PRO A 36 5.30 -0.31 -0.31
N VAL A 37 4.22 -0.41 -1.07
CA VAL A 37 3.03 -1.14 -0.63
C VAL A 37 2.52 -2.06 -1.72
N VAL A 38 1.85 -3.14 -1.32
CA VAL A 38 1.00 -3.93 -2.19
C VAL A 38 -0.43 -3.76 -1.67
N VAL A 39 -1.31 -3.29 -2.55
CA VAL A 39 -2.67 -2.88 -2.16
C VAL A 39 -3.68 -3.85 -2.73
N ASN A 40 -4.57 -4.34 -1.88
CA ASN A 40 -5.76 -5.06 -2.33
C ASN A 40 -6.85 -4.01 -2.56
N ALA A 41 -7.16 -3.74 -3.82
CA ALA A 41 -8.07 -2.68 -4.22
C ALA A 41 -9.04 -3.18 -5.30
N PRO A 42 -9.97 -4.07 -4.94
CA PRO A 42 -10.94 -4.57 -5.91
C PRO A 42 -11.80 -3.43 -6.45
N GLY A 43 -12.02 -3.46 -7.77
CA GLY A 43 -12.82 -2.42 -8.42
C GLY A 43 -12.05 -1.16 -8.80
N HIS A 44 -10.79 -1.06 -8.43
CA HIS A 44 -9.93 0.07 -8.78
C HIS A 44 -9.02 -0.25 -9.96
N LYS A 45 -8.37 0.76 -10.50
CA LYS A 45 -7.48 0.63 -11.66
C LYS A 45 -6.17 1.34 -11.39
N SER A 46 -5.13 0.97 -12.16
CA SER A 46 -3.85 1.69 -12.15
C SER A 46 -4.08 3.17 -12.45
N GLY A 47 -3.37 4.03 -11.76
CA GLY A 47 -3.49 5.48 -11.91
C GLY A 47 -4.44 6.11 -10.92
N GLU A 48 -5.22 5.33 -10.18
CA GLU A 48 -6.11 5.87 -9.15
C GLU A 48 -5.34 6.09 -7.86
N ILE A 49 -5.73 7.14 -7.15
CA ILE A 49 -5.25 7.39 -5.79
C ILE A 49 -6.33 6.88 -4.84
N VAL A 50 -5.94 5.97 -3.94
CA VAL A 50 -6.88 5.35 -3.02
C VAL A 50 -6.40 5.54 -1.59
N THR A 51 -7.36 5.62 -0.66
CA THR A 51 -7.06 5.58 0.76
C THR A 51 -7.01 4.13 1.19
N VAL A 52 -5.95 3.76 1.89
CA VAL A 52 -5.73 2.38 2.31
C VAL A 52 -5.48 2.32 3.80
N THR A 53 -5.73 1.16 4.38
CA THR A 53 -5.27 0.82 5.73
C THR A 53 -4.01 -0.01 5.58
N LEU A 54 -2.92 0.44 6.21
CA LEU A 54 -1.64 -0.24 6.13
C LEU A 54 -1.63 -1.44 7.07
N GLY A 55 -1.12 -2.56 6.57
CA GLY A 55 -1.00 -3.80 7.32
C GLY A 55 0.46 -4.16 7.58
N GLU A 56 0.74 -5.46 7.51
CA GLU A 56 2.06 -5.97 7.86
C GLU A 56 3.10 -5.68 6.79
N TRP A 57 4.32 -5.46 7.24
CA TRP A 57 5.51 -5.38 6.41
C TRP A 57 6.04 -6.80 6.17
N ASP A 58 6.22 -7.17 4.89
CA ASP A 58 6.62 -8.54 4.54
C ASP A 58 8.12 -8.68 4.24
N GLY A 59 8.90 -7.66 4.54
CA GLY A 59 10.32 -7.63 4.24
C GLY A 59 10.67 -6.81 3.00
N LYS A 60 9.71 -6.58 2.11
CA LYS A 60 9.90 -5.81 0.88
C LYS A 60 8.84 -4.73 0.72
N ARG A 61 7.61 -5.03 1.08
CA ARG A 61 6.47 -4.13 0.91
C ARG A 61 5.55 -4.24 2.09
N CYS A 62 4.81 -3.18 2.33
CA CYS A 62 3.76 -3.17 3.32
C CYS A 62 2.46 -3.61 2.63
N ARG A 63 1.75 -4.55 3.23
CA ARG A 63 0.42 -4.92 2.74
C ARG A 63 -0.55 -3.81 3.07
N ALA A 64 -1.49 -3.56 2.19
CA ALA A 64 -2.48 -2.52 2.40
C ALA A 64 -3.81 -2.95 1.81
N GLN A 65 -4.88 -2.43 2.40
CA GLN A 65 -6.24 -2.74 2.00
C GLN A 65 -6.94 -1.43 1.67
N ALA A 66 -7.48 -1.32 0.47
CA ALA A 66 -8.26 -0.15 0.07
C ALA A 66 -9.54 -0.08 0.90
N GLN A 67 -9.88 1.11 1.31
CA GLN A 67 -11.11 1.36 2.06
C GLN A 67 -12.30 1.46 1.12
#